data_1af8f12258584bf26af6fa9e5b9c60a3
#
_entry.id   1af8f12258584bf26af6fa9e5b9c60a3
#
_cell.length_a   1.000
_cell.length_b   1.000
_cell.length_c   1.000
_cell.angle_alpha   90.00
_cell.angle_beta   90.00
_cell.angle_gamma   90.00
#
_symmetry.space_group_name_H-M   'P 1'
#
loop_
_entity.id
_entity.type
_entity.pdbx_description
1 polymer ?
#
loop_
_entity_poly.entity_id
_entity_poly.type
_entity_poly.pdbx_seq_one_letter_code
_entity_poly.pdbx_strand_id
1 'polypeptide(L)'
;MVEVDKSGHVSKPLPLDEFARADQRIVRAYLSEYVQNARSITSDPMVQKRWLDKIYASSSQQVASYLNDYYRNNDPFSKSKSALIAVDVNTVLPLSENSWQVDWEETSRGIDGMIFGKMRWRALIGTQIIPPKSQDEMMINPAGILIQSISWTQQL
;
A
#
# COMPACT_ATOMS: atom_id res chain seq x y z
N MET A 1 -18.65 19.87 9.64
CA MET A 1 -19.30 19.23 8.50
C MET A 1 -20.39 18.29 8.99
N VAL A 2 -21.54 18.34 8.38
CA VAL A 2 -22.69 17.52 8.76
C VAL A 2 -22.80 16.38 7.76
N GLU A 3 -22.82 15.16 8.26
CA GLU A 3 -23.01 13.99 7.42
C GLU A 3 -24.49 13.68 7.29
N VAL A 4 -24.90 13.33 6.07
CA VAL A 4 -26.26 12.88 5.78
C VAL A 4 -26.18 11.38 5.51
N ASP A 5 -26.93 10.59 6.26
CA ASP A 5 -26.96 9.15 6.06
C ASP A 5 -27.77 8.76 4.81
N LYS A 6 -27.78 7.46 4.47
CA LYS A 6 -28.46 6.97 3.29
C LYS A 6 -29.98 7.17 3.31
N SER A 7 -30.57 7.40 4.46
CA SER A 7 -32.00 7.66 4.62
C SER A 7 -32.34 9.16 4.63
N GLY A 8 -31.35 10.02 4.45
CA GLY A 8 -31.55 11.45 4.41
C GLY A 8 -31.56 12.13 5.78
N HIS A 9 -31.26 11.40 6.82
CA HIS A 9 -31.15 11.97 8.17
C HIS A 9 -29.79 12.65 8.34
N VAL A 10 -29.81 13.77 9.06
CA VAL A 10 -28.59 14.51 9.37
C VAL A 10 -27.98 13.91 10.63
N SER A 11 -26.80 13.32 10.49
CA SER A 11 -26.04 12.78 11.61
C SER A 11 -25.35 13.92 12.37
N LYS A 12 -25.08 13.72 13.66
CA LYS A 12 -24.25 14.66 14.42
C LYS A 12 -22.86 14.70 13.79
N PRO A 13 -22.27 15.92 13.66
CA PRO A 13 -20.89 16.01 13.18
C PRO A 13 -19.95 15.28 14.15
N LEU A 14 -19.01 14.52 13.59
CA LEU A 14 -17.98 13.86 14.38
C LEU A 14 -17.04 14.91 14.97
N PRO A 15 -16.57 14.74 16.22
CA PRO A 15 -15.49 15.57 16.73
C PRO A 15 -14.27 15.48 15.82
N LEU A 16 -13.53 16.58 15.70
CA LEU A 16 -12.32 16.66 14.87
C LEU A 16 -11.35 15.50 15.13
N ASP A 17 -11.18 15.12 16.40
CA ASP A 17 -10.28 14.02 16.78
C ASP A 17 -10.75 12.66 16.26
N GLU A 18 -12.06 12.40 16.28
CA GLU A 18 -12.62 11.16 15.76
C GLU A 18 -12.53 11.11 14.24
N PHE A 19 -12.76 12.25 13.58
CA PHE A 19 -12.63 12.35 12.13
C PHE A 19 -11.17 12.10 11.70
N ALA A 20 -10.22 12.74 12.38
CA ALA A 20 -8.79 12.53 12.10
C ALA A 20 -8.37 11.07 12.33
N ARG A 21 -8.91 10.41 13.36
CA ARG A 21 -8.64 8.99 13.62
C ARG A 21 -9.22 8.08 12.56
N ALA A 22 -10.40 8.42 12.04
CA ALA A 22 -11.01 7.65 10.95
C ALA A 22 -10.17 7.75 9.67
N ASP A 23 -9.70 8.94 9.34
CA ASP A 23 -8.79 9.15 8.21
C ASP A 23 -7.49 8.37 8.37
N GLN A 24 -6.90 8.39 9.56
CA GLN A 24 -5.70 7.63 9.85
C GLN A 24 -5.91 6.12 9.66
N ARG A 25 -7.06 5.60 10.05
CA ARG A 25 -7.37 4.18 9.84
C ARG A 25 -7.46 3.83 8.36
N ILE A 26 -8.05 4.71 7.57
CA ILE A 26 -8.13 4.53 6.11
C ILE A 26 -6.74 4.55 5.49
N VAL A 27 -5.91 5.52 5.86
CA VAL A 27 -4.54 5.61 5.36
C VAL A 27 -3.74 4.38 5.78
N ARG A 28 -3.88 3.94 7.02
CA ARG A 28 -3.21 2.75 7.55
C ARG A 28 -3.53 1.50 6.74
N ALA A 29 -4.83 1.27 6.49
CA ALA A 29 -5.28 0.13 5.70
C ALA A 29 -4.75 0.22 4.26
N TYR A 30 -4.77 1.41 3.69
CA TYR A 30 -4.28 1.64 2.34
C TYR A 30 -2.78 1.37 2.22
N LEU A 31 -1.97 1.87 3.16
CA LEU A 31 -0.52 1.66 3.16
C LEU A 31 -0.15 0.20 3.36
N SER A 32 -0.87 -0.50 4.23
CA SER A 32 -0.69 -1.94 4.42
C SER A 32 -0.92 -2.70 3.11
N GLU A 33 -2.02 -2.42 2.42
CA GLU A 33 -2.32 -3.04 1.13
C GLU A 33 -1.30 -2.66 0.06
N TYR A 34 -0.89 -1.39 0.03
CA TYR A 34 0.11 -0.90 -0.94
C TYR A 34 1.42 -1.69 -0.82
N VAL A 35 1.93 -1.84 0.39
CA VAL A 35 3.16 -2.60 0.63
C VAL A 35 2.99 -4.06 0.26
N GLN A 36 1.87 -4.67 0.61
CA GLN A 36 1.57 -6.05 0.22
C GLN A 36 1.58 -6.21 -1.30
N ASN A 37 0.92 -5.30 -2.01
CA ASN A 37 0.86 -5.34 -3.47
C ASN A 37 2.21 -5.08 -4.12
N ALA A 38 3.04 -4.23 -3.52
CA ALA A 38 4.35 -3.88 -4.06
C ALA A 38 5.37 -5.00 -3.89
N ARG A 39 5.29 -5.77 -2.81
CA ARG A 39 6.34 -6.70 -2.40
C ARG A 39 5.97 -8.17 -2.52
N SER A 40 4.69 -8.50 -2.61
CA SER A 40 4.24 -9.88 -2.75
C SER A 40 4.53 -10.42 -4.14
N ILE A 41 4.89 -11.69 -4.21
CA ILE A 41 5.11 -12.40 -5.48
C ILE A 41 4.18 -13.61 -5.51
N THR A 42 3.34 -13.67 -6.53
CA THR A 42 2.38 -14.74 -6.78
C THR A 42 2.73 -15.48 -8.07
N SER A 43 2.29 -16.73 -8.15
CA SER A 43 2.45 -17.53 -9.38
C SER A 43 1.42 -17.18 -10.47
N ASP A 44 0.37 -16.42 -10.10
CA ASP A 44 -0.66 -16.00 -11.06
C ASP A 44 -0.28 -14.66 -11.67
N PRO A 45 0.12 -14.63 -12.98
CA PRO A 45 0.57 -13.38 -13.60
C PRO A 45 -0.53 -12.32 -13.71
N MET A 46 -1.79 -12.72 -13.81
CA MET A 46 -2.90 -11.76 -13.88
C MET A 46 -3.11 -11.05 -12.54
N VAL A 47 -2.99 -11.79 -11.44
CA VAL A 47 -3.07 -11.23 -10.09
C VAL A 47 -1.88 -10.32 -9.84
N GLN A 48 -0.68 -10.76 -10.22
CA GLN A 48 0.54 -9.95 -10.07
C GLN A 48 0.39 -8.62 -10.82
N LYS A 49 -0.10 -8.66 -12.06
CA LYS A 49 -0.31 -7.45 -12.85
C LYS A 49 -1.30 -6.50 -12.18
N ARG A 50 -2.41 -7.02 -11.64
CA ARG A 50 -3.40 -6.20 -10.94
C ARG A 50 -2.81 -5.49 -9.72
N TRP A 51 -1.98 -6.19 -8.95
CA TRP A 51 -1.30 -5.58 -7.80
C TRP A 51 -0.39 -4.44 -8.22
N LEU A 52 0.39 -4.64 -9.28
CA LEU A 52 1.31 -3.61 -9.79
C LEU A 52 0.53 -2.42 -10.36
N ASP A 53 -0.49 -2.65 -11.17
CA ASP A 53 -1.31 -1.59 -11.74
C ASP A 53 -1.91 -0.71 -10.61
N LYS A 54 -2.34 -1.35 -9.54
CA LYS A 54 -2.96 -0.65 -8.40
C LYS A 54 -1.96 0.27 -7.69
N ILE A 55 -0.74 -0.20 -7.43
CA ILE A 55 0.26 0.63 -6.76
C ILE A 55 0.74 1.78 -7.66
N TYR A 56 0.94 1.54 -8.96
CA TYR A 56 1.33 2.59 -9.88
C TYR A 56 0.25 3.67 -10.01
N ALA A 57 -1.02 3.28 -9.95
CA ALA A 57 -2.14 4.23 -10.04
C ALA A 57 -2.16 5.24 -8.90
N SER A 58 -1.60 4.89 -7.73
CA SER A 58 -1.55 5.78 -6.57
C SER A 58 -0.15 6.29 -6.25
N SER A 59 0.80 6.11 -7.15
CA SER A 59 2.18 6.53 -6.95
C SER A 59 2.47 7.83 -7.70
N SER A 60 3.24 8.72 -7.07
CA SER A 60 3.78 9.89 -7.73
C SER A 60 4.79 9.48 -8.81
N GLN A 61 5.19 10.43 -9.66
CA GLN A 61 6.21 10.17 -10.65
C GLN A 61 7.54 9.76 -10.01
N GLN A 62 7.90 10.39 -8.90
CA GLN A 62 9.10 10.04 -8.13
C GLN A 62 9.03 8.60 -7.62
N VAL A 63 7.89 8.20 -7.07
CA VAL A 63 7.69 6.84 -6.56
C VAL A 63 7.65 5.83 -7.71
N ALA A 64 7.01 6.17 -8.82
CA ALA A 64 7.01 5.31 -10.00
C ALA A 64 8.44 5.04 -10.50
N SER A 65 9.30 6.06 -10.50
CA SER A 65 10.72 5.89 -10.85
C SER A 65 11.44 4.97 -9.87
N TYR A 66 11.18 5.13 -8.58
CA TYR A 66 11.75 4.25 -7.54
C TYR A 66 11.33 2.79 -7.74
N LEU A 67 10.04 2.57 -8.02
CA LEU A 67 9.50 1.24 -8.28
C LEU A 67 10.08 0.64 -9.57
N ASN A 68 10.20 1.45 -10.62
CA ASN A 68 10.79 0.99 -11.88
C ASN A 68 12.22 0.50 -11.70
N ASP A 69 13.02 1.24 -10.93
CA ASP A 69 14.41 0.86 -10.64
C ASP A 69 14.45 -0.44 -9.82
N TYR A 70 13.57 -0.56 -8.84
CA TYR A 70 13.46 -1.77 -8.03
C TYR A 70 13.08 -2.97 -8.88
N TYR A 71 12.02 -2.87 -9.68
CA TYR A 71 11.52 -3.99 -10.48
C TYR A 71 12.43 -4.35 -11.65
N ARG A 72 13.32 -3.47 -12.07
CA ARG A 72 14.32 -3.79 -13.09
C ARG A 72 15.22 -4.95 -12.65
N ASN A 73 15.57 -4.99 -11.37
CA ASN A 73 16.40 -6.03 -10.78
C ASN A 73 15.62 -7.05 -9.96
N ASN A 74 14.31 -6.83 -9.77
CA ASN A 74 13.46 -7.65 -8.93
C ASN A 74 12.11 -7.86 -9.61
N ASP A 75 12.15 -8.35 -10.84
CA ASP A 75 10.94 -8.59 -11.63
C ASP A 75 10.13 -9.74 -11.01
N PRO A 76 8.93 -9.47 -10.50
CA PRO A 76 8.13 -10.51 -9.85
C PRO A 76 7.67 -11.60 -10.80
N PHE A 77 7.47 -11.28 -12.08
CA PHE A 77 7.07 -12.29 -13.07
C PHE A 77 8.18 -13.29 -13.32
N SER A 78 9.43 -12.86 -13.34
CA SER A 78 10.59 -13.74 -13.46
C SER A 78 10.85 -14.52 -12.18
N LYS A 79 10.79 -13.85 -11.03
CA LYS A 79 11.05 -14.46 -9.72
C LYS A 79 10.01 -15.51 -9.36
N SER A 80 8.77 -15.34 -9.78
CA SER A 80 7.69 -16.27 -9.47
C SER A 80 7.92 -17.68 -10.01
N LYS A 81 8.83 -17.84 -10.94
CA LYS A 81 9.20 -19.15 -11.49
C LYS A 81 10.00 -20.00 -10.51
N SER A 82 10.62 -19.37 -9.52
CA SER A 82 11.48 -20.06 -8.54
C SER A 82 11.10 -19.78 -7.09
N ALA A 83 10.45 -18.65 -6.81
CA ALA A 83 10.14 -18.25 -5.44
C ALA A 83 8.87 -17.40 -5.39
N LEU A 84 8.07 -17.63 -4.36
CA LEU A 84 6.89 -16.82 -4.03
C LEU A 84 7.17 -16.08 -2.73
N ILE A 85 6.65 -14.87 -2.60
CA ILE A 85 6.82 -14.04 -1.39
C ILE A 85 5.46 -13.65 -0.85
N ALA A 86 5.24 -13.95 0.43
CA ALA A 86 4.09 -13.49 1.20
C ALA A 86 4.54 -12.36 2.12
N VAL A 87 3.75 -11.30 2.19
CA VAL A 87 4.05 -10.11 3.00
C VAL A 87 3.07 -10.03 4.15
N ASP A 88 3.61 -9.97 5.37
CA ASP A 88 2.83 -9.78 6.60
C ASP A 88 3.19 -8.42 7.20
N VAL A 89 2.28 -7.45 7.11
CA VAL A 89 2.51 -6.12 7.67
C VAL A 89 2.27 -6.17 9.18
N ASN A 90 3.31 -5.80 9.94
CA ASN A 90 3.28 -5.85 11.40
C ASN A 90 2.85 -4.52 12.02
N THR A 91 3.34 -3.42 11.46
CA THR A 91 3.15 -2.09 12.05
C THR A 91 2.98 -1.06 10.95
N VAL A 92 2.02 -0.17 11.12
CA VAL A 92 1.87 1.04 10.30
C VAL A 92 1.76 2.20 11.29
N LEU A 93 2.78 3.04 11.35
CA LEU A 93 2.94 4.05 12.38
C LEU A 93 3.05 5.44 11.75
N PRO A 94 2.18 6.39 12.14
CA PRO A 94 2.35 7.77 11.69
C PRO A 94 3.56 8.42 12.37
N LEU A 95 4.43 9.04 11.57
CA LEU A 95 5.57 9.79 12.06
C LEU A 95 5.28 11.29 12.10
N SER A 96 4.45 11.75 11.17
CA SER A 96 3.96 13.10 11.10
C SER A 96 2.62 13.07 10.37
N GLU A 97 2.06 14.22 10.07
CA GLU A 97 0.79 14.32 9.36
C GLU A 97 0.80 13.63 7.98
N ASN A 98 1.95 13.69 7.29
CA ASN A 98 2.09 13.20 5.92
C ASN A 98 3.20 12.16 5.76
N SER A 99 3.71 11.60 6.84
CA SER A 99 4.75 10.57 6.75
C SER A 99 4.46 9.41 7.68
N TRP A 100 4.82 8.23 7.21
CA TRP A 100 4.46 6.96 7.84
C TRP A 100 5.64 6.00 7.81
N GLN A 101 5.70 5.14 8.80
CA GLN A 101 6.61 4.01 8.84
C GLN A 101 5.79 2.73 8.75
N VAL A 102 6.18 1.84 7.85
CA VAL A 102 5.55 0.53 7.70
C VAL A 102 6.61 -0.54 7.92
N ASP A 103 6.35 -1.45 8.84
CA ASP A 103 7.22 -2.60 9.09
C ASP A 103 6.51 -3.89 8.68
N TRP A 104 7.21 -4.75 7.98
CA TRP A 104 6.65 -6.03 7.55
C TRP A 104 7.69 -7.14 7.53
N GLU A 105 7.19 -8.36 7.48
CA GLU A 105 8.00 -9.57 7.29
C GLU A 105 7.66 -10.18 5.95
N GLU A 106 8.68 -10.60 5.22
CA GLU A 106 8.54 -11.35 3.98
C GLU A 106 8.91 -12.79 4.21
N THR A 107 8.01 -13.70 3.81
CA THR A 107 8.26 -15.13 3.84
C THR A 107 8.46 -15.61 2.41
N SER A 108 9.63 -16.18 2.12
CA SER A 108 9.96 -16.72 0.80
C SER A 108 9.72 -18.22 0.79
N ARG A 109 9.00 -18.69 -0.24
CA ARG A 109 8.68 -20.11 -0.45
C ARG A 109 9.10 -20.53 -1.84
N GLY A 110 9.55 -21.79 -1.95
CA GLY A 110 9.72 -22.41 -3.25
C GLY A 110 8.37 -22.74 -3.88
N ILE A 111 8.40 -23.16 -5.14
CA ILE A 111 7.20 -23.58 -5.89
C ILE A 111 6.54 -24.78 -5.21
N ASP A 112 7.33 -25.62 -4.52
CA ASP A 112 6.86 -26.77 -3.74
C ASP A 112 6.20 -26.37 -2.42
N GLY A 113 6.18 -25.08 -2.08
CA GLY A 113 5.57 -24.55 -0.84
C GLY A 113 6.50 -24.55 0.36
N MET A 114 7.71 -25.05 0.25
CA MET A 114 8.66 -25.06 1.36
C MET A 114 9.21 -23.66 1.61
N ILE A 115 9.18 -23.25 2.89
CA ILE A 115 9.74 -21.96 3.31
C ILE A 115 11.26 -22.07 3.32
N PHE A 116 11.95 -21.13 2.68
CA PHE A 116 13.40 -21.08 2.70
C PHE A 116 13.98 -19.77 3.22
N GLY A 117 13.14 -18.82 3.61
CA GLY A 117 13.64 -17.59 4.22
C GLY A 117 12.55 -16.69 4.75
N LYS A 118 12.91 -15.90 5.76
CA LYS A 118 12.10 -14.81 6.30
C LYS A 118 12.98 -13.60 6.49
N MET A 119 12.49 -12.43 6.08
CA MET A 119 13.20 -11.17 6.18
C MET A 119 12.29 -10.08 6.67
N ARG A 120 12.81 -9.20 7.51
CA ARG A 120 12.07 -8.02 7.99
C ARG A 120 12.49 -6.80 7.21
N TRP A 121 11.52 -5.96 6.92
CA TRP A 121 11.69 -4.75 6.13
C TRP A 121 10.98 -3.58 6.77
N ARG A 122 11.44 -2.39 6.45
CA ARG A 122 10.84 -1.13 6.86
C ARG A 122 10.78 -0.19 5.68
N ALA A 123 9.64 0.48 5.51
CA ALA A 123 9.49 1.57 4.55
C ALA A 123 9.17 2.87 5.29
N LEU A 124 9.71 3.96 4.77
CA LEU A 124 9.28 5.31 5.09
C LEU A 124 8.48 5.82 3.91
N ILE A 125 7.26 6.25 4.15
CA ILE A 125 6.30 6.60 3.10
C ILE A 125 5.76 8.01 3.36
N GLY A 126 5.91 8.88 2.36
CA GLY A 126 5.24 10.18 2.36
C GLY A 126 3.93 10.09 1.60
N THR A 127 2.88 10.68 2.16
CA THR A 127 1.54 10.63 1.58
C THR A 127 0.99 12.03 1.32
N GLN A 128 0.09 12.12 0.35
CA GLN A 128 -0.69 13.31 0.09
C GLN A 128 -2.12 12.89 -0.24
N ILE A 129 -3.09 13.64 0.26
CA ILE A 129 -4.49 13.40 -0.07
C ILE A 129 -4.87 14.28 -1.25
N ILE A 130 -5.25 13.65 -2.36
CA ILE A 130 -5.75 14.33 -3.56
C ILE A 130 -7.13 13.78 -3.84
N PRO A 131 -8.20 14.59 -3.65
CA PRO A 131 -9.56 14.12 -3.90
C PRO A 131 -9.72 13.61 -5.34
N PRO A 132 -10.43 12.48 -5.55
CA PRO A 132 -10.67 11.97 -6.90
C PRO A 132 -11.47 12.99 -7.73
N LYS A 133 -11.08 13.16 -9.00
CA LYS A 133 -11.70 14.12 -9.91
C LYS A 133 -12.68 13.47 -10.89
N SER A 134 -12.65 12.15 -10.99
CA SER A 134 -13.51 11.41 -11.90
C SER A 134 -14.09 10.19 -11.19
N GLN A 135 -15.11 9.58 -11.82
CA GLN A 135 -15.71 8.36 -11.32
C GLN A 135 -14.73 7.19 -11.39
N ASP A 136 -13.90 7.15 -12.42
CA ASP A 136 -12.87 6.12 -12.57
C ASP A 136 -11.81 6.23 -11.47
N GLU A 137 -11.34 7.44 -11.16
CA GLU A 137 -10.41 7.67 -10.06
C GLU A 137 -11.04 7.27 -8.73
N MET A 138 -12.33 7.56 -8.53
CA MET A 138 -13.06 7.21 -7.31
C MET A 138 -13.18 5.71 -7.14
N MET A 139 -13.30 4.95 -8.23
CA MET A 139 -13.35 3.49 -8.19
C MET A 139 -12.01 2.87 -7.84
N ILE A 140 -10.91 3.46 -8.33
CA ILE A 140 -9.56 2.93 -8.14
C ILE A 140 -8.99 3.35 -6.78
N ASN A 141 -9.19 4.61 -6.39
CA ASN A 141 -8.61 5.18 -5.18
C ASN A 141 -9.59 6.18 -4.55
N PRO A 142 -10.66 5.67 -3.92
CA PRO A 142 -11.71 6.54 -3.37
C PRO A 142 -11.21 7.48 -2.27
N ALA A 143 -10.20 7.06 -1.50
CA ALA A 143 -9.63 7.88 -0.44
C ALA A 143 -8.71 8.98 -0.97
N GLY A 144 -8.33 8.92 -2.25
CA GLY A 144 -7.46 9.92 -2.86
C GLY A 144 -6.05 9.96 -2.29
N ILE A 145 -5.55 8.82 -1.84
CA ILE A 145 -4.21 8.74 -1.24
C ILE A 145 -3.16 8.62 -2.34
N LEU A 146 -2.26 9.60 -2.41
CA LEU A 146 -1.11 9.55 -3.29
C LEU A 146 0.12 9.21 -2.47
N ILE A 147 0.88 8.21 -2.92
CA ILE A 147 2.18 7.89 -2.34
C ILE A 147 3.19 8.82 -2.99
N GLN A 148 3.64 9.81 -2.24
CA GLN A 148 4.46 10.91 -2.75
C GLN A 148 5.94 10.60 -2.68
N SER A 149 6.36 9.82 -1.67
CA SER A 149 7.74 9.37 -1.51
C SER A 149 7.75 8.01 -0.85
N ILE A 150 8.76 7.21 -1.15
CA ILE A 150 8.95 5.91 -0.55
C ILE A 150 10.42 5.53 -0.53
N SER A 151 10.83 4.89 0.55
CA SER A 151 12.12 4.20 0.63
C SER A 151 11.96 3.01 1.55
N TRP A 152 12.51 1.87 1.17
CA TRP A 152 12.49 0.70 2.05
C TRP A 152 13.89 0.13 2.24
N THR A 153 14.10 -0.42 3.44
CA THR A 153 15.37 -1.03 3.82
C THR A 153 15.12 -2.31 4.59
N GLN A 154 15.98 -3.29 4.34
CA GLN A 154 15.94 -4.53 5.09
C GLN A 154 16.41 -4.26 6.54
N GLN A 155 15.71 -4.87 7.48
CA GLN A 155 16.03 -4.79 8.90
C GLN A 155 16.81 -6.03 9.33
N LEU A 156 17.74 -5.85 10.24
CA LEU A 156 18.54 -6.96 10.77
C LEU A 156 17.82 -7.69 11.90
#